data_e53c493fe68936b836a523590c223003
#
_entry.id   e53c493fe68936b836a523590c223003
#
_cell.length_a   1.000
_cell.length_b   1.000
_cell.length_c   1.000
_cell.angle_alpha   90.00
_cell.angle_beta   90.00
_cell.angle_gamma   90.00
#
_symmetry.space_group_name_H-M   'P 1'
#
loop_
_entity.id
_entity.type
_entity.pdbx_description
1 polymer ?
#
loop_
_entity_poly.entity_id
_entity_poly.type
_entity_poly.pdbx_seq_one_letter_code
_entity_poly.pdbx_strand_id
1 'polypeptide(L)'
;MGLFRLNPQKPNLGLAMCALAMLLFLPSSPRQIVAAHDETAPTFSKDVAPILFKHCATCHGIGELASKVPLVSYDDAHSRAEKIKQKVIAREMPPWPADPAKSLKFRNDARLSQQDIDTIVAWVNAGSPKGNDADLPAMPKSDDGWNHPLGLKPDLVISLPGTVDLPAKGAIPYVRSLVQVPFSDDKWIAASQTRAGNPAVVHHMAITEIALPSGMSSADLNQLTVVARRMGIRLDTLVEMKTAVVTPSRPEQPDMLGIYTPGSTFEMYSGRSAKLLRGGKNMYLVFNIHYETTGKPESDRSKVAFWFAPGPPEHQMFRVNGAGETIIANGKELLTDDPGIKAEGTHVVIPPIPAFAHDFELTGVTGYPEPVTLYQFQPHAHHRGKDFLYTVVYPDGHEQPVLSVPKYDHRWQMAYELETPLKLPAGSKLVVTAHYDNSTMNMHNPAPEKAVYFRDQNQSWDEMFTPFVQYSIDDQVPSKPFSSTATAALQIGEVVGCVEASTSSGWLLTKAREPVISDTQATSSAELKAAEESPSGTARYQLLGASVFKPLNHQKERVVVKGILIRDARETRINVTSLQSVAAKCGN
;
A
#
# COMPACT_ATOMS: atom_id res chain seq x y z
N MET A 1 11.05 -66.69 14.10
CA MET A 1 12.37 -67.30 14.24
C MET A 1 13.29 -66.20 14.72
N GLY A 2 13.82 -66.21 15.82
CA GLY A 2 14.30 -66.82 17.01
C GLY A 2 14.65 -65.67 17.92
N LEU A 3 14.10 -65.45 19.06
CA LEU A 3 14.44 -65.99 20.36
C LEU A 3 15.94 -65.95 20.68
N PHE A 4 16.35 -65.11 21.63
CA PHE A 4 17.18 -65.58 22.75
C PHE A 4 16.96 -64.66 23.98
N ARG A 5 16.55 -65.35 25.04
CA ARG A 5 16.52 -64.94 26.46
C ARG A 5 17.94 -65.05 27.04
N LEU A 6 18.24 -64.30 28.12
CA LEU A 6 18.52 -64.91 29.45
C LEU A 6 18.94 -63.83 30.48
N ASN A 7 18.29 -63.90 31.56
CA ASN A 7 18.42 -63.44 32.94
C ASN A 7 19.54 -64.25 33.67
N PRO A 8 19.75 -64.13 34.99
CA PRO A 8 19.94 -63.04 35.98
C PRO A 8 21.19 -63.27 36.86
N GLN A 9 21.48 -62.38 37.82
CA GLN A 9 21.98 -62.82 39.16
C GLN A 9 22.09 -61.64 40.15
N LYS A 10 21.42 -61.79 41.31
CA LYS A 10 21.79 -61.27 42.63
C LYS A 10 22.75 -62.28 43.32
N PRO A 11 23.43 -62.02 44.47
CA PRO A 11 22.88 -61.53 45.74
C PRO A 11 23.85 -60.84 46.72
N ASN A 12 23.22 -60.54 47.88
CA ASN A 12 23.74 -60.56 49.33
C ASN A 12 24.26 -59.25 49.89
N LEU A 13 23.52 -58.69 50.83
CA LEU A 13 23.40 -58.89 52.28
C LEU A 13 24.62 -58.40 53.11
N GLY A 14 24.38 -57.41 53.92
CA GLY A 14 25.27 -56.97 55.01
C GLY A 14 24.53 -56.09 56.01
N LEU A 15 24.08 -56.70 57.10
CA LEU A 15 23.45 -56.13 58.30
C LEU A 15 24.46 -55.38 59.12
N ALA A 16 24.18 -54.18 59.66
CA ALA A 16 24.65 -53.76 60.99
C ALA A 16 23.88 -52.53 61.51
N MET A 17 23.10 -52.77 62.49
CA MET A 17 22.82 -52.12 63.81
C MET A 17 22.75 -50.60 63.97
N CYS A 18 21.58 -50.23 64.41
CA CYS A 18 21.11 -49.22 65.37
C CYS A 18 22.05 -48.20 65.95
N ALA A 19 21.72 -46.93 65.87
CA ALA A 19 21.84 -45.94 66.92
C ALA A 19 20.71 -44.94 66.89
N LEU A 20 19.95 -44.89 67.96
CA LEU A 20 18.80 -44.03 68.27
C LEU A 20 19.27 -42.59 68.53
N ALA A 21 18.85 -41.61 67.78
CA ALA A 21 18.96 -40.20 68.17
C ALA A 21 17.65 -39.51 67.89
N MET A 22 16.87 -39.24 68.92
CA MET A 22 15.73 -38.32 68.94
C MET A 22 16.25 -36.92 68.61
N LEU A 23 15.81 -36.36 67.48
CA LEU A 23 15.96 -34.93 67.17
C LEU A 23 14.57 -34.33 66.99
N LEU A 24 14.31 -33.35 67.81
CA LEU A 24 13.14 -32.53 67.97
C LEU A 24 12.67 -31.97 66.62
N PHE A 25 11.45 -32.28 66.23
CA PHE A 25 10.72 -31.60 65.17
C PHE A 25 10.32 -30.19 65.62
N LEU A 26 11.04 -29.17 65.12
CA LEU A 26 10.56 -27.79 65.08
C LEU A 26 9.79 -27.60 63.78
N PRO A 27 8.58 -27.02 63.79
CA PRO A 27 7.87 -26.71 62.57
C PRO A 27 8.62 -25.59 61.82
N SER A 28 9.22 -25.91 60.67
CA SER A 28 9.75 -24.91 59.73
C SER A 28 8.58 -24.21 59.09
N SER A 29 8.31 -22.99 59.52
CA SER A 29 7.43 -22.07 58.77
C SER A 29 7.92 -21.94 57.31
N PRO A 30 7.03 -21.96 56.30
CA PRO A 30 7.46 -21.72 54.96
C PRO A 30 8.00 -20.29 54.87
N ARG A 31 9.31 -20.15 54.69
CA ARG A 31 9.90 -18.90 54.27
C ARG A 31 9.28 -18.57 52.89
N GLN A 32 8.41 -17.59 52.85
CA GLN A 32 8.11 -16.90 51.62
C GLN A 32 9.43 -16.34 51.09
N ILE A 33 9.88 -16.88 49.97
CA ILE A 33 10.95 -16.27 49.19
C ILE A 33 10.31 -15.04 48.58
N VAL A 34 10.39 -13.91 49.26
CA VAL A 34 10.22 -12.61 48.67
C VAL A 34 11.38 -12.47 47.69
N ALA A 35 11.11 -12.63 46.41
CA ALA A 35 12.10 -12.31 45.38
C ALA A 35 12.59 -10.89 45.67
N ALA A 36 13.88 -10.74 45.95
CA ALA A 36 14.48 -9.42 46.06
C ALA A 36 14.24 -8.70 44.71
N HIS A 37 13.51 -7.61 44.74
CA HIS A 37 13.39 -6.72 43.59
C HIS A 37 14.81 -6.22 43.31
N ASP A 38 15.32 -6.56 42.13
CA ASP A 38 16.53 -5.95 41.61
C ASP A 38 16.18 -4.47 41.33
N GLU A 39 16.73 -3.56 42.15
CA GLU A 39 16.51 -2.11 42.02
C GLU A 39 16.97 -1.56 40.66
N THR A 40 17.67 -2.38 39.87
CA THR A 40 18.14 -2.03 38.51
C THR A 40 17.19 -2.49 37.41
N ALA A 41 16.18 -3.32 37.73
CA ALA A 41 15.27 -3.85 36.74
C ALA A 41 14.32 -2.76 36.22
N PRO A 42 14.03 -2.71 34.88
CA PRO A 42 13.05 -1.79 34.35
C PRO A 42 11.67 -1.95 34.99
N THR A 43 10.96 -0.83 35.18
CA THR A 43 9.61 -0.81 35.71
C THR A 43 8.61 -0.34 34.65
N PHE A 44 7.32 -0.69 34.84
CA PHE A 44 6.29 -0.23 33.93
C PHE A 44 6.21 1.31 33.91
N SER A 45 6.06 1.93 35.08
CA SER A 45 5.80 3.37 35.19
C SER A 45 6.91 4.21 34.57
N LYS A 46 8.17 3.87 34.83
CA LYS A 46 9.32 4.67 34.41
C LYS A 46 9.82 4.32 33.00
N ASP A 47 9.87 3.02 32.66
CA ASP A 47 10.64 2.57 31.51
C ASP A 47 9.76 2.05 30.37
N VAL A 48 8.66 1.33 30.67
CA VAL A 48 7.84 0.64 29.68
C VAL A 48 6.65 1.48 29.21
N ALA A 49 5.96 2.18 30.14
CA ALA A 49 4.82 3.02 29.77
C ALA A 49 5.17 4.10 28.72
N PRO A 50 6.34 4.79 28.79
CA PRO A 50 6.74 5.71 27.72
C PRO A 50 6.81 5.06 26.35
N ILE A 51 7.34 3.82 26.26
CA ILE A 51 7.46 3.06 25.02
C ILE A 51 6.07 2.68 24.51
N LEU A 52 5.22 2.09 25.37
CA LEU A 52 3.86 1.67 24.97
C LEU A 52 3.00 2.86 24.57
N PHE A 53 3.08 3.98 25.30
CA PHE A 53 2.28 5.17 25.00
C PHE A 53 2.69 5.82 23.68
N LYS A 54 3.99 5.81 23.38
CA LYS A 54 4.52 6.38 22.13
C LYS A 54 4.24 5.50 20.91
N HIS A 55 4.39 4.18 21.03
CA HIS A 55 4.44 3.28 19.88
C HIS A 55 3.23 2.34 19.76
N CYS A 56 2.44 2.13 20.83
CA CYS A 56 1.36 1.15 20.85
C CYS A 56 -0.02 1.79 21.04
N ALA A 57 -0.12 2.84 21.87
CA ALA A 57 -1.40 3.43 22.27
C ALA A 57 -2.17 4.06 21.10
N THR A 58 -1.51 4.45 20.01
CA THR A 58 -2.16 4.96 18.79
C THR A 58 -3.13 3.95 18.19
N CYS A 59 -2.85 2.64 18.31
CA CYS A 59 -3.73 1.57 17.86
C CYS A 59 -4.40 0.84 19.03
N HIS A 60 -3.69 0.66 20.15
CA HIS A 60 -4.13 -0.06 21.34
C HIS A 60 -4.68 0.87 22.43
N GLY A 61 -5.11 2.06 22.06
CA GLY A 61 -5.83 3.01 22.93
C GLY A 61 -7.31 2.66 23.11
N ILE A 62 -7.97 3.35 24.06
CA ILE A 62 -9.41 3.22 24.26
C ILE A 62 -10.14 3.84 23.06
N GLY A 63 -11.02 3.07 22.40
CA GLY A 63 -11.74 3.53 21.21
C GLY A 63 -10.95 3.51 19.91
N GLU A 64 -9.70 3.07 19.94
CA GLU A 64 -8.85 2.92 18.76
C GLU A 64 -9.04 1.55 18.09
N LEU A 65 -8.41 1.34 16.93
CA LEU A 65 -8.53 0.13 16.10
C LEU A 65 -8.39 -1.18 16.88
N ALA A 66 -7.39 -1.28 17.74
CA ALA A 66 -7.11 -2.47 18.55
C ALA A 66 -7.57 -2.33 20.00
N SER A 67 -8.60 -1.54 20.26
CA SER A 67 -9.16 -1.28 21.59
C SER A 67 -9.65 -2.53 22.34
N LYS A 68 -9.85 -3.65 21.67
CA LYS A 68 -10.10 -4.97 22.30
C LYS A 68 -8.87 -5.52 23.04
N VAL A 69 -7.69 -5.00 22.75
CA VAL A 69 -6.40 -5.34 23.38
C VAL A 69 -5.74 -4.03 23.81
N PRO A 70 -6.30 -3.33 24.81
CA PRO A 70 -5.74 -2.05 25.23
C PRO A 70 -4.35 -2.26 25.85
N LEU A 71 -3.48 -1.25 25.69
CA LEU A 71 -2.12 -1.19 26.26
C LEU A 71 -1.87 0.20 26.86
N VAL A 72 -2.84 0.67 27.65
CA VAL A 72 -2.85 2.04 28.20
C VAL A 72 -2.72 2.09 29.73
N SER A 73 -2.68 0.93 30.37
CA SER A 73 -2.50 0.81 31.83
C SER A 73 -1.50 -0.28 32.20
N TYR A 74 -1.04 -0.26 33.45
CA TYR A 74 -0.21 -1.33 33.98
C TYR A 74 -0.91 -2.69 33.89
N ASP A 75 -2.18 -2.77 34.30
CA ASP A 75 -2.94 -4.02 34.29
C ASP A 75 -3.11 -4.59 32.88
N ASP A 76 -3.34 -3.72 31.89
CA ASP A 76 -3.40 -4.10 30.48
C ASP A 76 -2.09 -4.73 30.01
N ALA A 77 -0.97 -4.07 30.28
CA ALA A 77 0.36 -4.51 29.86
C ALA A 77 0.81 -5.75 30.63
N HIS A 78 0.64 -5.76 31.97
CA HIS A 78 1.04 -6.87 32.84
C HIS A 78 0.32 -8.17 32.48
N SER A 79 -1.01 -8.12 32.26
CA SER A 79 -1.80 -9.30 31.89
C SER A 79 -1.39 -9.91 30.53
N ARG A 80 -0.64 -9.15 29.73
CA ARG A 80 -0.20 -9.54 28.36
C ARG A 80 1.31 -9.50 28.18
N ALA A 81 2.07 -9.37 29.27
CA ALA A 81 3.51 -9.10 29.24
C ALA A 81 4.28 -10.09 28.35
N GLU A 82 4.09 -11.39 28.53
CA GLU A 82 4.74 -12.40 27.71
C GLU A 82 4.36 -12.31 26.23
N LYS A 83 3.09 -11.97 25.91
CA LYS A 83 2.62 -11.79 24.54
C LYS A 83 3.24 -10.56 23.89
N ILE A 84 3.34 -9.46 24.64
CA ILE A 84 4.02 -8.23 24.19
C ILE A 84 5.47 -8.55 23.86
N LYS A 85 6.21 -9.19 24.78
CA LYS A 85 7.60 -9.61 24.58
C LYS A 85 7.78 -10.45 23.32
N GLN A 86 6.95 -11.48 23.12
CA GLN A 86 6.99 -12.32 21.92
C GLN A 86 6.81 -11.50 20.64
N LYS A 87 5.82 -10.59 20.61
CA LYS A 87 5.50 -9.79 19.43
C LYS A 87 6.57 -8.75 19.08
N VAL A 88 7.18 -8.11 20.08
CA VAL A 88 8.25 -7.14 19.84
C VAL A 88 9.57 -7.80 19.44
N ILE A 89 9.91 -8.97 20.02
CA ILE A 89 11.08 -9.76 19.61
C ILE A 89 10.93 -10.24 18.16
N ALA A 90 9.74 -10.73 17.80
CA ALA A 90 9.43 -11.18 16.44
C ALA A 90 9.30 -10.02 15.45
N ARG A 91 9.35 -8.75 15.91
CA ARG A 91 9.12 -7.53 15.13
C ARG A 91 7.78 -7.54 14.36
N GLU A 92 6.78 -8.22 14.93
CA GLU A 92 5.41 -8.22 14.42
C GLU A 92 4.62 -6.99 14.90
N MET A 93 5.04 -6.39 16.03
CA MET A 93 4.45 -5.17 16.60
C MET A 93 5.56 -4.19 17.04
N PRO A 94 5.41 -2.90 16.70
CA PRO A 94 4.43 -2.33 15.75
C PRO A 94 4.58 -2.93 14.36
N PRO A 95 3.48 -3.03 13.57
CA PRO A 95 3.54 -3.59 12.21
C PRO A 95 4.33 -2.66 11.29
N TRP A 96 5.45 -3.15 10.78
CA TRP A 96 6.29 -2.43 9.82
C TRP A 96 7.01 -3.42 8.92
N PRO A 97 6.34 -3.96 7.90
CA PRO A 97 6.87 -5.03 7.07
C PRO A 97 7.90 -4.59 6.00
N ALA A 98 8.25 -3.29 5.92
CA ALA A 98 9.27 -2.83 4.97
C ALA A 98 10.64 -3.43 5.29
N ASP A 99 11.29 -4.04 4.28
CA ASP A 99 12.63 -4.58 4.36
C ASP A 99 13.67 -3.43 4.32
N PRO A 100 14.43 -3.19 5.37
CA PRO A 100 15.41 -2.10 5.42
C PRO A 100 16.58 -2.28 4.45
N ALA A 101 16.85 -3.51 3.99
CA ALA A 101 17.94 -3.79 3.06
C ALA A 101 17.58 -3.42 1.60
N LYS A 102 16.28 -3.36 1.28
CA LYS A 102 15.75 -3.09 -0.07
C LYS A 102 14.79 -1.91 -0.11
N SER A 103 14.80 -1.08 0.92
CA SER A 103 13.94 0.10 1.02
C SER A 103 14.75 1.34 1.36
N LEU A 104 14.25 2.49 0.94
CA LEU A 104 14.75 3.78 1.40
C LEU A 104 14.38 4.00 2.88
N LYS A 105 14.87 5.08 3.47
CA LYS A 105 14.49 5.48 4.83
C LYS A 105 13.15 6.21 4.83
N PHE A 106 12.33 5.91 5.82
CA PHE A 106 11.00 6.49 5.99
C PHE A 106 10.92 7.29 7.30
N ARG A 107 10.33 8.50 7.24
CA ARG A 107 10.20 9.38 8.41
C ARG A 107 9.18 8.87 9.43
N ASN A 108 8.25 8.03 9.00
CA ASN A 108 7.21 7.42 9.82
C ASN A 108 7.51 5.95 10.16
N ASP A 109 8.80 5.56 10.20
CA ASP A 109 9.22 4.21 10.57
C ASP A 109 8.74 3.87 11.99
N ALA A 110 7.81 2.91 12.09
CA ALA A 110 7.16 2.54 13.34
C ALA A 110 7.95 1.50 14.15
N ARG A 111 9.09 0.99 13.64
CA ARG A 111 9.87 -0.04 14.33
C ARG A 111 10.39 0.46 15.66
N LEU A 112 10.31 -0.40 16.67
CA LEU A 112 10.98 -0.16 17.93
C LEU A 112 12.51 -0.19 17.76
N SER A 113 13.20 0.69 18.47
CA SER A 113 14.66 0.58 18.62
C SER A 113 15.02 -0.73 19.33
N GLN A 114 16.25 -1.22 19.15
CA GLN A 114 16.69 -2.40 19.87
C GLN A 114 16.67 -2.16 21.39
N GLN A 115 17.00 -0.94 21.82
CA GLN A 115 16.95 -0.55 23.24
C GLN A 115 15.53 -0.65 23.81
N ASP A 116 14.48 -0.20 23.06
CA ASP A 116 13.09 -0.30 23.52
C ASP A 116 12.68 -1.77 23.65
N ILE A 117 13.08 -2.62 22.69
CA ILE A 117 12.82 -4.06 22.74
C ILE A 117 13.50 -4.68 23.97
N ASP A 118 14.79 -4.38 24.18
CA ASP A 118 15.57 -4.91 25.30
C ASP A 118 14.97 -4.47 26.64
N THR A 119 14.50 -3.23 26.74
CA THR A 119 13.81 -2.70 27.94
C THR A 119 12.53 -3.46 28.23
N ILE A 120 11.67 -3.70 27.21
CA ILE A 120 10.44 -4.48 27.39
C ILE A 120 10.77 -5.92 27.80
N VAL A 121 11.75 -6.54 27.14
CA VAL A 121 12.18 -7.92 27.44
C VAL A 121 12.71 -8.04 28.86
N ALA A 122 13.57 -7.11 29.29
CA ALA A 122 14.11 -7.09 30.64
C ALA A 122 13.01 -6.91 31.71
N TRP A 123 12.04 -6.00 31.44
CA TRP A 123 10.88 -5.80 32.30
C TRP A 123 10.07 -7.09 32.49
N VAL A 124 9.76 -7.78 31.39
CA VAL A 124 9.00 -9.04 31.45
C VAL A 124 9.77 -10.12 32.19
N ASN A 125 11.07 -10.25 31.92
CA ASN A 125 11.94 -11.23 32.60
C ASN A 125 12.08 -10.97 34.10
N ALA A 126 11.97 -9.71 34.55
CA ALA A 126 11.97 -9.32 35.94
C ALA A 126 10.62 -9.51 36.67
N GLY A 127 9.64 -10.14 36.02
CA GLY A 127 8.30 -10.36 36.58
C GLY A 127 7.35 -9.17 36.40
N SER A 128 7.66 -8.30 35.47
CA SER A 128 6.82 -7.15 35.07
C SER A 128 6.48 -6.19 36.23
N PRO A 129 7.46 -5.67 37.00
CA PRO A 129 7.20 -4.78 38.13
C PRO A 129 6.53 -3.48 37.71
N LYS A 130 5.59 -2.98 38.56
CA LYS A 130 4.84 -1.75 38.28
C LYS A 130 5.71 -0.48 38.36
N GLY A 131 6.54 -0.38 39.39
CA GLY A 131 7.28 0.83 39.70
C GLY A 131 6.45 1.86 40.46
N ASN A 132 6.98 3.08 40.57
CA ASN A 132 6.35 4.18 41.32
C ASN A 132 5.35 4.90 40.38
N ASP A 133 4.12 5.15 40.85
CA ASP A 133 3.09 5.87 40.09
C ASP A 133 3.49 7.33 39.79
N ALA A 134 4.39 7.91 40.58
CA ALA A 134 4.91 9.26 40.31
C ALA A 134 5.78 9.35 39.04
N ASP A 135 6.34 8.22 38.60
CA ASP A 135 7.16 8.13 37.38
C ASP A 135 6.32 7.88 36.12
N LEU A 136 5.01 7.62 36.28
CA LEU A 136 4.13 7.33 35.14
C LEU A 136 3.93 8.59 34.29
N PRO A 137 4.28 8.56 33.00
CA PRO A 137 4.01 9.69 32.12
C PRO A 137 2.50 9.91 31.94
N ALA A 138 2.13 11.13 31.64
CA ALA A 138 0.76 11.41 31.25
C ALA A 138 0.39 10.55 30.05
N MET A 139 -0.73 9.83 30.16
CA MET A 139 -1.26 9.05 29.06
C MET A 139 -1.52 9.96 27.86
N PRO A 140 -1.14 9.58 26.65
CA PRO A 140 -1.56 10.30 25.45
C PRO A 140 -3.09 10.44 25.52
N LYS A 141 -3.58 11.66 25.48
CA LYS A 141 -5.02 11.86 25.38
C LYS A 141 -5.47 11.16 24.11
N SER A 142 -6.46 10.27 24.22
CA SER A 142 -7.27 9.88 23.07
C SER A 142 -7.80 11.20 22.49
N ASP A 143 -7.22 11.58 21.37
CA ASP A 143 -7.44 12.92 20.87
C ASP A 143 -8.78 12.89 20.12
N ASP A 144 -9.85 13.34 20.77
CA ASP A 144 -11.12 13.67 20.10
C ASP A 144 -10.94 14.79 19.08
N GLY A 145 -9.75 15.38 19.05
CA GLY A 145 -9.34 16.48 18.21
C GLY A 145 -8.69 16.05 16.89
N TRP A 146 -8.23 17.05 16.19
CA TRP A 146 -7.49 16.94 14.95
C TRP A 146 -5.99 17.03 15.23
N ASN A 147 -5.18 16.12 14.67
CA ASN A 147 -3.78 15.92 15.04
C ASN A 147 -2.80 16.75 14.20
N HIS A 148 -3.13 18.01 13.92
CA HIS A 148 -2.18 18.88 13.23
C HIS A 148 -0.95 19.12 14.11
N PRO A 149 0.31 18.89 13.62
CA PRO A 149 1.53 18.98 14.44
C PRO A 149 1.73 20.33 15.12
N LEU A 150 1.17 21.42 14.56
CA LEU A 150 1.22 22.76 15.12
C LEU A 150 -0.04 23.10 15.94
N GLY A 151 -0.91 22.13 16.24
CA GLY A 151 -2.15 22.37 16.98
C GLY A 151 -3.19 23.23 16.26
N LEU A 152 -3.07 23.37 14.93
CA LEU A 152 -4.01 24.19 14.15
C LEU A 152 -5.36 23.49 14.03
N LYS A 153 -6.44 24.27 14.14
CA LYS A 153 -7.78 23.78 13.82
C LYS A 153 -7.96 23.65 12.31
N PRO A 154 -8.72 22.63 11.83
CA PRO A 154 -9.01 22.51 10.40
C PRO A 154 -9.87 23.69 9.91
N ASP A 155 -9.62 24.10 8.67
CA ASP A 155 -10.42 25.11 7.97
C ASP A 155 -11.77 24.55 7.51
N LEU A 156 -11.83 23.26 7.23
CA LEU A 156 -13.04 22.56 6.78
C LEU A 156 -13.12 21.17 7.37
N VAL A 157 -14.30 20.82 7.88
CA VAL A 157 -14.64 19.45 8.29
C VAL A 157 -15.89 19.00 7.56
N ILE A 158 -15.80 17.89 6.85
CA ILE A 158 -16.93 17.26 6.16
C ILE A 158 -17.16 15.87 6.75
N SER A 159 -18.42 15.59 7.09
CA SER A 159 -18.85 14.31 7.65
C SER A 159 -19.79 13.60 6.68
N LEU A 160 -19.91 12.29 6.81
CA LEU A 160 -21.00 11.55 6.18
C LEU A 160 -22.35 12.24 6.47
N PRO A 161 -23.25 12.30 5.49
CA PRO A 161 -24.53 13.03 5.61
C PRO A 161 -25.46 12.43 6.67
N GLY A 162 -25.24 11.15 6.99
CA GLY A 162 -25.98 10.40 8.00
C GLY A 162 -25.13 9.31 8.61
N THR A 163 -25.71 8.57 9.52
CA THR A 163 -25.14 7.35 10.11
C THR A 163 -25.30 6.19 9.12
N VAL A 164 -24.26 5.38 8.96
CA VAL A 164 -24.28 4.11 8.21
C VAL A 164 -24.46 2.98 9.22
N ASP A 165 -25.59 2.28 9.16
CA ASP A 165 -25.87 1.13 10.00
C ASP A 165 -25.29 -0.14 9.38
N LEU A 166 -24.60 -0.93 10.19
CA LEU A 166 -23.82 -2.09 9.78
C LEU A 166 -24.36 -3.38 10.44
N PRO A 167 -24.48 -4.48 9.70
CA PRO A 167 -24.94 -5.75 10.25
C PRO A 167 -23.91 -6.37 11.18
N ALA A 168 -24.35 -7.27 12.06
CA ALA A 168 -23.48 -8.00 12.98
C ALA A 168 -22.49 -8.94 12.26
N LYS A 169 -22.86 -9.49 11.12
CA LYS A 169 -22.10 -10.52 10.39
C LYS A 169 -22.34 -10.41 8.89
N GLY A 170 -21.40 -10.96 8.11
CA GLY A 170 -21.45 -11.04 6.66
C GLY A 170 -20.47 -10.07 5.99
N ALA A 171 -20.23 -10.27 4.70
CA ALA A 171 -19.43 -9.36 3.90
C ALA A 171 -20.24 -8.09 3.60
N ILE A 172 -19.63 -6.93 3.83
CA ILE A 172 -20.26 -5.63 3.57
C ILE A 172 -19.67 -5.10 2.26
N PRO A 173 -20.50 -4.78 1.26
CA PRO A 173 -20.04 -4.09 0.06
C PRO A 173 -19.42 -2.74 0.42
N TYR A 174 -18.46 -2.26 -0.39
CA TYR A 174 -17.97 -0.89 -0.24
C TYR A 174 -19.12 0.12 -0.24
N VAL A 175 -19.12 0.98 0.76
CA VAL A 175 -20.11 2.06 0.88
C VAL A 175 -19.52 3.33 0.29
N ARG A 176 -20.21 3.88 -0.71
CA ARG A 176 -19.86 5.15 -1.35
C ARG A 176 -20.91 6.18 -1.00
N SER A 177 -20.48 7.26 -0.35
CA SER A 177 -21.33 8.39 0.02
C SER A 177 -20.79 9.67 -0.59
N LEU A 178 -21.69 10.46 -1.18
CA LEU A 178 -21.33 11.73 -1.81
C LEU A 178 -21.77 12.88 -0.92
N VAL A 179 -20.86 13.83 -0.71
CA VAL A 179 -21.11 15.05 0.05
C VAL A 179 -20.69 16.23 -0.78
N GLN A 180 -21.63 17.16 -1.02
CA GLN A 180 -21.36 18.35 -1.82
C GLN A 180 -20.26 19.20 -1.20
N VAL A 181 -19.34 19.69 -2.03
CA VAL A 181 -18.31 20.66 -1.60
C VAL A 181 -19.00 22.00 -1.28
N PRO A 182 -18.77 22.61 -0.10
CA PRO A 182 -19.57 23.76 0.37
C PRO A 182 -19.08 25.13 -0.15
N PHE A 183 -18.27 25.17 -1.20
CA PHE A 183 -17.73 26.42 -1.77
C PHE A 183 -17.68 26.36 -3.30
N SER A 184 -17.58 27.56 -3.91
CA SER A 184 -17.56 27.71 -5.37
C SER A 184 -16.15 27.73 -5.96
N ASP A 185 -15.15 28.15 -5.20
CA ASP A 185 -13.78 28.38 -5.66
C ASP A 185 -12.86 27.26 -5.23
N ASP A 186 -11.90 26.92 -6.08
CA ASP A 186 -10.88 25.92 -5.79
C ASP A 186 -10.09 26.27 -4.52
N LYS A 187 -9.72 25.25 -3.76
CA LYS A 187 -8.89 25.38 -2.55
C LYS A 187 -7.66 24.51 -2.65
N TRP A 188 -6.55 25.00 -2.12
CA TRP A 188 -5.34 24.23 -1.98
C TRP A 188 -5.27 23.61 -0.58
N ILE A 189 -5.18 22.28 -0.51
CA ILE A 189 -5.09 21.51 0.72
C ILE A 189 -3.61 21.34 1.09
N ALA A 190 -3.19 21.89 2.23
CA ALA A 190 -1.85 21.73 2.80
C ALA A 190 -1.74 20.48 3.66
N ALA A 191 -2.84 20.09 4.31
CA ALA A 191 -2.94 18.87 5.11
C ALA A 191 -4.36 18.33 5.12
N SER A 192 -4.51 17.02 5.30
CA SER A 192 -5.79 16.36 5.49
C SER A 192 -5.73 15.34 6.63
N GLN A 193 -6.85 15.13 7.30
CA GLN A 193 -7.01 14.06 8.26
C GLN A 193 -8.37 13.39 8.09
N THR A 194 -8.33 12.08 7.90
CA THR A 194 -9.53 11.27 7.75
C THR A 194 -9.74 10.48 9.04
N ARG A 195 -10.93 10.56 9.62
CA ARG A 195 -11.26 9.89 10.90
C ARG A 195 -12.45 8.97 10.72
N ALA A 196 -12.28 7.73 11.09
CA ALA A 196 -13.38 6.79 11.27
C ALA A 196 -14.29 7.27 12.41
N GLY A 197 -15.59 7.27 12.21
CA GLY A 197 -16.55 7.49 13.29
C GLY A 197 -16.58 6.31 14.26
N ASN A 198 -16.39 5.10 13.71
CA ASN A 198 -16.23 3.86 14.48
C ASN A 198 -15.02 3.05 13.95
N PRO A 199 -13.83 3.23 14.57
CA PRO A 199 -12.62 2.51 14.14
C PRO A 199 -12.70 0.99 14.26
N ALA A 200 -13.67 0.45 15.03
CA ALA A 200 -13.83 -0.99 15.17
C ALA A 200 -14.39 -1.68 13.91
N VAL A 201 -15.05 -0.92 13.03
CA VAL A 201 -15.69 -1.42 11.81
C VAL A 201 -15.19 -0.81 10.53
N VAL A 202 -14.55 0.37 10.58
CA VAL A 202 -13.94 1.01 9.40
C VAL A 202 -12.57 0.41 9.18
N HIS A 203 -12.42 -0.42 8.16
CA HIS A 203 -11.14 -1.04 7.82
C HIS A 203 -10.21 -0.05 7.09
N HIS A 204 -10.72 0.58 6.02
CA HIS A 204 -10.08 1.73 5.39
C HIS A 204 -11.11 2.62 4.69
N MET A 205 -10.72 3.85 4.41
CA MET A 205 -11.55 4.83 3.73
C MET A 205 -10.69 5.74 2.85
N ALA A 206 -11.14 5.93 1.60
CA ALA A 206 -10.54 6.88 0.68
C ALA A 206 -11.51 8.05 0.44
N ILE A 207 -10.96 9.26 0.40
CA ILE A 207 -11.69 10.48 0.04
C ILE A 207 -11.19 10.94 -1.31
N THR A 208 -12.07 10.95 -2.29
CA THR A 208 -11.81 11.47 -3.64
C THR A 208 -12.83 12.54 -3.98
N GLU A 209 -12.72 13.17 -5.14
CA GLU A 209 -13.71 14.13 -5.62
C GLU A 209 -14.31 13.67 -6.96
N ILE A 210 -15.52 14.10 -7.24
CA ILE A 210 -16.20 13.88 -8.52
C ILE A 210 -16.96 15.15 -8.94
N ALA A 211 -16.88 15.48 -10.22
CA ALA A 211 -17.74 16.49 -10.83
C ALA A 211 -18.98 15.81 -11.42
N LEU A 212 -20.15 16.32 -11.10
CA LEU A 212 -21.39 15.80 -11.66
C LEU A 212 -21.78 16.56 -12.92
N PRO A 213 -22.40 15.88 -13.91
CA PRO A 213 -23.01 16.55 -15.05
C PRO A 213 -24.05 17.59 -14.61
N SER A 214 -24.13 18.69 -15.33
CA SER A 214 -25.12 19.73 -15.07
C SER A 214 -26.55 19.19 -15.10
N GLY A 215 -27.35 19.49 -14.08
CA GLY A 215 -28.75 19.05 -13.96
C GLY A 215 -28.94 17.71 -13.24
N MET A 216 -27.87 17.01 -12.84
CA MET A 216 -27.97 15.81 -12.04
C MET A 216 -28.04 16.16 -10.56
N SER A 217 -28.99 15.60 -9.84
CA SER A 217 -29.15 15.77 -8.41
C SER A 217 -28.45 14.67 -7.59
N SER A 218 -28.22 14.91 -6.31
CA SER A 218 -27.74 13.88 -5.38
C SER A 218 -28.69 12.67 -5.27
N ALA A 219 -30.00 12.86 -5.49
CA ALA A 219 -30.98 11.78 -5.52
C ALA A 219 -30.79 10.89 -6.77
N ASP A 220 -30.54 11.49 -7.94
CA ASP A 220 -30.24 10.75 -9.18
C ASP A 220 -28.99 9.90 -9.04
N LEU A 221 -27.99 10.43 -8.35
CA LEU A 221 -26.74 9.74 -8.06
C LEU A 221 -26.92 8.54 -7.14
N ASN A 222 -27.74 8.66 -6.10
CA ASN A 222 -28.02 7.54 -5.22
C ASN A 222 -28.65 6.37 -6.03
N GLN A 223 -29.54 6.69 -6.97
CA GLN A 223 -30.10 5.69 -7.89
C GLN A 223 -29.02 5.11 -8.81
N LEU A 224 -28.20 5.96 -9.42
CA LEU A 224 -27.11 5.53 -10.30
C LEU A 224 -26.07 4.70 -9.54
N THR A 225 -25.77 5.05 -8.30
CA THR A 225 -24.86 4.27 -7.43
C THR A 225 -25.38 2.86 -7.21
N VAL A 226 -26.69 2.71 -6.97
CA VAL A 226 -27.32 1.37 -6.84
C VAL A 226 -27.25 0.59 -8.15
N VAL A 227 -27.49 1.26 -9.29
CA VAL A 227 -27.39 0.64 -10.62
C VAL A 227 -25.96 0.24 -10.94
N ALA A 228 -25.00 1.16 -10.77
CA ALA A 228 -23.58 0.92 -10.99
C ALA A 228 -23.10 -0.29 -10.17
N ARG A 229 -23.48 -0.34 -8.88
CA ARG A 229 -23.17 -1.47 -7.99
C ARG A 229 -23.73 -2.80 -8.51
N ARG A 230 -24.99 -2.80 -9.01
CA ARG A 230 -25.60 -4.02 -9.58
C ARG A 230 -24.92 -4.46 -10.89
N MET A 231 -24.43 -3.51 -11.67
CA MET A 231 -23.73 -3.77 -12.92
C MET A 231 -22.24 -4.10 -12.71
N GLY A 232 -21.68 -3.85 -11.52
CA GLY A 232 -20.26 -4.03 -11.23
C GLY A 232 -19.36 -3.04 -11.97
N ILE A 233 -19.86 -1.83 -12.26
CA ILE A 233 -19.11 -0.75 -12.94
C ILE A 233 -19.00 0.48 -12.06
N ARG A 234 -18.07 1.37 -12.37
CA ARG A 234 -17.87 2.62 -11.63
C ARG A 234 -19.06 3.57 -11.85
N LEU A 235 -19.32 4.41 -10.82
CA LEU A 235 -20.37 5.40 -10.90
C LEU A 235 -20.08 6.44 -12.00
N ASP A 236 -18.83 6.89 -12.11
CA ASP A 236 -18.39 7.80 -13.17
C ASP A 236 -18.58 7.16 -14.56
N THR A 237 -18.17 5.92 -14.75
CA THR A 237 -18.42 5.14 -15.98
C THR A 237 -19.90 5.06 -16.31
N LEU A 238 -20.77 4.79 -15.33
CA LEU A 238 -22.22 4.76 -15.57
C LEU A 238 -22.78 6.14 -15.91
N VAL A 239 -22.26 7.19 -15.26
CA VAL A 239 -22.64 8.58 -15.54
C VAL A 239 -22.24 8.94 -16.98
N GLU A 240 -21.03 8.63 -17.40
CA GLU A 240 -20.55 8.82 -18.79
C GLU A 240 -21.43 8.08 -19.81
N MET A 241 -21.74 6.81 -19.57
CA MET A 241 -22.63 6.02 -20.42
C MET A 241 -24.03 6.61 -20.56
N LYS A 242 -24.56 7.25 -19.50
CA LYS A 242 -25.92 7.82 -19.50
C LYS A 242 -26.00 9.23 -20.06
N THR A 243 -24.94 10.01 -19.94
CA THR A 243 -24.97 11.44 -20.27
C THR A 243 -24.30 11.74 -21.61
N ALA A 244 -23.62 10.77 -22.23
CA ALA A 244 -22.76 10.95 -23.42
C ALA A 244 -21.73 12.10 -23.26
N VAL A 245 -21.49 12.56 -22.04
CA VAL A 245 -20.40 13.48 -21.73
C VAL A 245 -19.14 12.66 -21.69
N VAL A 246 -18.38 12.69 -22.77
CA VAL A 246 -17.01 12.16 -22.79
C VAL A 246 -16.20 13.08 -21.90
N THR A 247 -15.82 12.63 -20.73
CA THR A 247 -14.74 13.26 -19.96
C THR A 247 -13.49 13.24 -20.84
N PRO A 248 -12.70 14.35 -20.88
CA PRO A 248 -11.50 14.38 -21.72
C PRO A 248 -10.63 13.18 -21.46
N SER A 249 -10.09 12.62 -22.52
CA SER A 249 -9.43 11.31 -22.65
C SER A 249 -8.10 11.12 -21.91
N ARG A 250 -7.92 11.71 -20.76
CA ARG A 250 -7.12 11.15 -19.67
C ARG A 250 -8.12 10.73 -18.61
N PRO A 251 -8.21 9.46 -18.27
CA PRO A 251 -8.81 9.06 -17.02
C PRO A 251 -7.85 9.53 -15.92
N GLU A 252 -7.98 10.80 -15.61
CA GLU A 252 -7.41 11.34 -14.41
C GLU A 252 -8.09 10.58 -13.28
N GLN A 253 -7.35 9.60 -12.74
CA GLN A 253 -7.80 8.99 -11.51
C GLN A 253 -8.06 10.15 -10.55
N PRO A 254 -9.25 10.26 -9.95
CA PRO A 254 -9.53 11.35 -9.04
C PRO A 254 -8.46 11.32 -7.97
N ASP A 255 -7.76 12.45 -7.78
CA ASP A 255 -6.70 12.54 -6.76
C ASP A 255 -7.30 12.15 -5.40
N MET A 256 -6.61 11.31 -4.67
CA MET A 256 -7.03 10.90 -3.35
C MET A 256 -6.69 12.01 -2.36
N LEU A 257 -7.72 12.74 -1.93
CA LEU A 257 -7.61 13.93 -1.06
C LEU A 257 -7.40 13.61 0.41
N GLY A 258 -7.71 12.38 0.81
CA GLY A 258 -7.51 11.88 2.17
C GLY A 258 -7.65 10.37 2.21
N ILE A 259 -6.96 9.75 3.16
CA ILE A 259 -7.05 8.32 3.39
C ILE A 259 -7.09 8.01 4.88
N TYR A 260 -7.86 7.02 5.25
CA TYR A 260 -7.80 6.34 6.53
C TYR A 260 -7.38 4.90 6.30
N THR A 261 -6.27 4.52 6.89
CA THR A 261 -5.87 3.12 7.05
C THR A 261 -5.42 2.91 8.48
N PRO A 262 -5.44 1.67 9.00
CA PRO A 262 -4.91 1.38 10.33
C PRO A 262 -3.51 1.96 10.53
N GLY A 263 -3.36 2.86 11.50
CA GLY A 263 -2.07 3.51 11.81
C GLY A 263 -1.74 4.75 10.96
N SER A 264 -2.55 5.12 9.97
CA SER A 264 -2.33 6.32 9.16
C SER A 264 -3.65 7.05 8.91
N THR A 265 -3.78 8.24 9.47
CA THR A 265 -5.01 9.04 9.38
C THR A 265 -4.77 10.50 8.99
N PHE A 266 -3.55 11.00 9.23
CA PHE A 266 -3.17 12.39 9.00
C PHE A 266 -2.08 12.46 7.92
N GLU A 267 -2.25 13.38 6.98
CA GLU A 267 -1.28 13.67 5.93
C GLU A 267 -0.98 15.17 5.91
N MET A 268 0.29 15.51 5.87
CA MET A 268 0.74 16.87 5.64
C MET A 268 1.72 16.87 4.46
N TYR A 269 1.45 17.72 3.49
CA TYR A 269 2.28 17.78 2.29
C TYR A 269 3.54 18.59 2.58
N SER A 270 4.70 18.03 2.23
CA SER A 270 5.99 18.62 2.56
C SER A 270 6.30 19.84 1.70
N GLY A 271 7.04 20.78 2.27
CA GLY A 271 7.50 21.96 1.58
C GLY A 271 6.35 22.91 1.22
N ARG A 272 6.45 23.51 0.03
CA ARG A 272 5.41 24.39 -0.53
C ARG A 272 4.50 23.62 -1.50
N SER A 273 4.11 22.39 -1.09
CA SER A 273 3.25 21.51 -1.87
C SER A 273 1.83 21.49 -1.31
N ALA A 274 0.84 21.29 -2.17
CA ALA A 274 -0.56 21.14 -1.78
C ALA A 274 -1.32 20.31 -2.81
N LYS A 275 -2.46 19.75 -2.42
CA LYS A 275 -3.43 19.13 -3.33
C LYS A 275 -4.52 20.12 -3.70
N LEU A 276 -5.04 20.00 -4.92
CA LEU A 276 -6.16 20.78 -5.37
C LEU A 276 -7.48 20.11 -4.92
N LEU A 277 -8.34 20.86 -4.25
CA LEU A 277 -9.75 20.53 -4.03
C LEU A 277 -10.59 21.50 -4.85
N ARG A 278 -11.28 20.97 -5.86
CA ARG A 278 -12.09 21.77 -6.77
C ARG A 278 -13.38 22.25 -6.10
N GLY A 279 -13.71 23.49 -6.33
CA GLY A 279 -14.98 24.11 -5.93
C GLY A 279 -16.04 23.99 -7.01
N GLY A 280 -17.29 24.28 -6.65
CA GLY A 280 -18.40 24.36 -7.61
C GLY A 280 -19.67 23.66 -7.14
N LYS A 281 -20.80 24.09 -7.71
CA LYS A 281 -22.13 23.55 -7.34
C LYS A 281 -22.31 22.06 -7.70
N ASN A 282 -21.53 21.55 -8.65
CA ASN A 282 -21.56 20.18 -9.10
C ASN A 282 -20.38 19.33 -8.60
N MET A 283 -19.58 19.88 -7.67
CA MET A 283 -18.45 19.16 -7.06
C MET A 283 -18.87 18.46 -5.78
N TYR A 284 -18.48 17.19 -5.67
CA TYR A 284 -18.76 16.34 -4.50
C TYR A 284 -17.51 15.62 -4.04
N LEU A 285 -17.36 15.45 -2.73
CA LEU A 285 -16.47 14.45 -2.15
C LEU A 285 -17.14 13.08 -2.17
N VAL A 286 -16.37 12.07 -2.49
CA VAL A 286 -16.75 10.67 -2.42
C VAL A 286 -16.07 10.04 -1.23
N PHE A 287 -16.83 9.62 -0.25
CA PHE A 287 -16.37 8.74 0.83
C PHE A 287 -16.50 7.29 0.35
N ASN A 288 -15.40 6.65 0.05
CA ASN A 288 -15.36 5.23 -0.34
C ASN A 288 -14.83 4.41 0.84
N ILE A 289 -15.72 3.68 1.51
CA ILE A 289 -15.43 3.07 2.81
C ILE A 289 -15.58 1.55 2.74
N HIS A 290 -14.55 0.86 3.18
CA HIS A 290 -14.56 -0.57 3.46
C HIS A 290 -14.86 -0.83 4.93
N TYR A 291 -15.92 -1.59 5.19
CA TYR A 291 -16.34 -1.98 6.54
C TYR A 291 -16.12 -3.45 6.80
N GLU A 292 -15.76 -3.77 8.05
CA GLU A 292 -15.73 -5.14 8.58
C GLU A 292 -16.73 -5.30 9.72
N THR A 293 -17.28 -6.52 9.87
CA THR A 293 -18.23 -6.82 10.93
C THR A 293 -17.55 -7.23 12.23
N THR A 294 -18.13 -6.85 13.38
CA THR A 294 -17.57 -7.12 14.72
C THR A 294 -18.28 -8.23 15.48
N GLY A 295 -19.31 -8.85 14.90
CA GLY A 295 -20.15 -9.84 15.56
C GLY A 295 -21.40 -9.26 16.24
N LYS A 296 -21.55 -7.93 16.25
CA LYS A 296 -22.74 -7.20 16.74
C LYS A 296 -23.12 -6.10 15.75
N PRO A 297 -24.38 -5.61 15.75
CA PRO A 297 -24.73 -4.44 14.96
C PRO A 297 -23.92 -3.23 15.43
N GLU A 298 -23.44 -2.44 14.48
CA GLU A 298 -22.64 -1.24 14.69
C GLU A 298 -23.13 -0.12 13.80
N SER A 299 -22.63 1.08 14.05
CA SER A 299 -22.89 2.22 13.17
C SER A 299 -21.64 3.07 13.02
N ASP A 300 -21.53 3.80 11.89
CA ASP A 300 -20.43 4.69 11.59
C ASP A 300 -20.92 6.04 11.08
N ARG A 301 -20.16 7.11 11.41
CA ARG A 301 -20.26 8.44 10.85
C ARG A 301 -18.88 9.04 10.68
N SER A 302 -18.14 8.54 9.71
CA SER A 302 -16.81 9.00 9.38
C SER A 302 -16.75 10.44 8.87
N LYS A 303 -15.59 11.08 9.00
CA LYS A 303 -15.37 12.47 8.63
C LYS A 303 -13.96 12.72 8.11
N VAL A 304 -13.79 13.78 7.33
CA VAL A 304 -12.51 14.29 6.86
C VAL A 304 -12.35 15.77 7.22
N ALA A 305 -11.15 16.14 7.58
CA ALA A 305 -10.75 17.53 7.81
C ALA A 305 -9.69 17.95 6.81
N PHE A 306 -9.72 19.22 6.42
CA PHE A 306 -8.73 19.84 5.55
C PHE A 306 -8.19 21.12 6.18
N TRP A 307 -6.89 21.34 6.02
CA TRP A 307 -6.18 22.59 6.28
C TRP A 307 -5.76 23.17 4.95
N PHE A 308 -6.17 24.40 4.68
CA PHE A 308 -5.90 25.03 3.41
C PHE A 308 -4.55 25.75 3.40
N ALA A 309 -3.88 25.72 2.27
CA ALA A 309 -2.73 26.57 2.03
C ALA A 309 -3.18 28.02 1.81
N PRO A 310 -2.37 29.00 2.19
CA PRO A 310 -2.74 30.43 2.07
C PRO A 310 -2.80 30.90 0.61
N GLY A 311 -2.34 30.10 -0.34
CA GLY A 311 -2.33 30.42 -1.77
C GLY A 311 -1.87 29.22 -2.61
N PRO A 312 -1.67 29.42 -3.91
CA PRO A 312 -1.13 28.39 -4.79
C PRO A 312 0.22 27.87 -4.29
N PRO A 313 0.43 26.54 -4.27
CA PRO A 313 1.71 25.97 -3.88
C PRO A 313 2.75 26.13 -5.01
N GLU A 314 4.00 25.82 -4.71
CA GLU A 314 5.03 25.68 -5.77
C GLU A 314 4.84 24.37 -6.55
N HIS A 315 4.40 23.32 -5.84
CA HIS A 315 4.20 22.00 -6.42
C HIS A 315 2.81 21.47 -6.10
N GLN A 316 2.08 21.06 -7.11
CA GLN A 316 0.86 20.30 -6.92
C GLN A 316 1.20 18.86 -6.60
N MET A 317 0.60 18.35 -5.52
CA MET A 317 0.77 16.98 -5.06
C MET A 317 -0.30 16.07 -5.66
N PHE A 318 0.11 14.88 -6.11
CA PHE A 318 -0.78 13.85 -6.63
C PHE A 318 -0.61 12.55 -5.85
N ARG A 319 -1.68 11.81 -5.64
CA ARG A 319 -1.64 10.39 -5.23
C ARG A 319 -2.40 9.57 -6.25
N VAL A 320 -1.71 8.71 -6.94
CA VAL A 320 -2.24 7.89 -8.02
C VAL A 320 -1.92 6.41 -7.82
N ASN A 321 -2.61 5.55 -8.57
CA ASN A 321 -2.19 4.17 -8.71
C ASN A 321 -0.85 4.13 -9.50
N GLY A 322 0.22 3.72 -8.84
CA GLY A 322 1.55 3.61 -9.44
C GLY A 322 1.77 2.36 -10.31
N ALA A 323 0.71 1.56 -10.55
CA ALA A 323 0.78 0.47 -11.52
C ALA A 323 0.93 0.96 -12.96
N GLY A 324 0.54 2.20 -13.24
CA GLY A 324 0.66 2.82 -14.54
C GLY A 324 -0.28 2.26 -15.60
N GLU A 325 0.02 2.54 -16.86
CA GLU A 325 -0.78 2.09 -18.00
C GLU A 325 -0.44 0.64 -18.40
N THR A 326 0.82 0.22 -18.22
CA THR A 326 1.28 -1.11 -18.61
C THR A 326 1.25 -2.07 -17.44
N ILE A 327 0.53 -3.17 -17.59
CA ILE A 327 0.45 -4.25 -16.61
C ILE A 327 0.86 -5.56 -17.24
N ILE A 328 1.70 -6.30 -16.54
CA ILE A 328 2.21 -7.62 -16.89
C ILE A 328 1.64 -8.61 -15.87
N ALA A 329 0.92 -9.62 -16.33
CA ALA A 329 0.37 -10.70 -15.49
C ALA A 329 1.10 -12.01 -15.78
N ASN A 330 1.76 -12.59 -14.77
CA ASN A 330 2.56 -13.81 -14.91
C ASN A 330 3.52 -13.79 -16.10
N GLY A 331 4.14 -12.63 -16.34
CA GLY A 331 5.11 -12.40 -17.41
C GLY A 331 4.50 -12.16 -18.79
N LYS A 332 3.17 -12.00 -18.92
CA LYS A 332 2.48 -11.58 -20.13
C LYS A 332 1.95 -10.17 -19.98
N GLU A 333 2.39 -9.25 -20.81
CA GLU A 333 1.86 -7.89 -20.88
C GLU A 333 0.43 -7.90 -21.43
N LEU A 334 -0.44 -7.09 -20.79
CA LEU A 334 -1.87 -6.98 -21.12
C LEU A 334 -2.12 -5.80 -22.07
N LEU A 335 -3.02 -5.98 -23.01
CA LEU A 335 -3.40 -4.94 -23.96
C LEU A 335 -4.47 -4.01 -23.39
N THR A 336 -4.41 -2.72 -23.73
CA THR A 336 -5.29 -1.70 -23.13
C THR A 336 -6.71 -1.74 -23.66
N ASP A 337 -6.92 -2.24 -24.87
CA ASP A 337 -8.21 -2.29 -25.58
C ASP A 337 -8.85 -3.67 -25.60
N ASP A 338 -8.32 -4.64 -24.85
CA ASP A 338 -8.98 -5.94 -24.66
C ASP A 338 -10.39 -5.75 -24.11
N PRO A 339 -11.40 -6.45 -24.68
CA PRO A 339 -12.77 -6.34 -24.22
C PRO A 339 -12.95 -6.93 -22.83
N GLY A 340 -13.70 -6.26 -21.96
CA GLY A 340 -14.01 -6.72 -20.62
C GLY A 340 -14.02 -5.60 -19.59
N ILE A 341 -14.26 -5.99 -18.34
CA ILE A 341 -14.28 -5.06 -17.21
C ILE A 341 -12.84 -4.78 -16.80
N LYS A 342 -12.41 -3.53 -16.92
CA LYS A 342 -11.09 -3.08 -16.51
C LYS A 342 -10.96 -3.16 -14.97
N ALA A 343 -9.78 -3.48 -14.49
CA ALA A 343 -9.51 -3.40 -13.05
C ALA A 343 -9.47 -1.95 -12.58
N GLU A 344 -9.98 -1.67 -11.38
CA GLU A 344 -10.05 -0.31 -10.84
C GLU A 344 -8.67 0.37 -10.83
N GLY A 345 -8.63 1.57 -11.37
CA GLY A 345 -7.41 2.35 -11.49
C GLY A 345 -6.43 1.88 -12.56
N THR A 346 -6.88 1.03 -13.50
CA THR A 346 -6.08 0.56 -14.63
C THR A 346 -6.82 0.72 -15.96
N HIS A 347 -6.11 0.52 -17.08
CA HIS A 347 -6.68 0.55 -18.43
C HIS A 347 -6.83 -0.85 -19.04
N VAL A 348 -6.55 -1.90 -18.26
CA VAL A 348 -6.47 -3.28 -18.75
C VAL A 348 -7.44 -4.20 -18.02
N VAL A 349 -7.81 -5.31 -18.67
CA VAL A 349 -8.53 -6.42 -18.07
C VAL A 349 -7.52 -7.37 -17.44
N ILE A 350 -7.38 -7.36 -16.11
CA ILE A 350 -6.49 -8.27 -15.41
C ILE A 350 -7.16 -9.65 -15.32
N PRO A 351 -6.48 -10.74 -15.73
CA PRO A 351 -7.03 -12.08 -15.58
C PRO A 351 -7.22 -12.44 -14.11
N PRO A 352 -8.24 -13.26 -13.77
CA PRO A 352 -8.46 -13.64 -12.39
C PRO A 352 -7.31 -14.48 -11.82
N ILE A 353 -7.06 -14.34 -10.52
CA ILE A 353 -6.17 -15.24 -9.78
C ILE A 353 -6.85 -16.62 -9.74
N PRO A 354 -6.24 -17.69 -10.28
CA PRO A 354 -6.84 -19.01 -10.26
C PRO A 354 -7.09 -19.54 -8.84
N ALA A 355 -8.07 -20.43 -8.68
CA ALA A 355 -8.23 -21.18 -7.44
C ALA A 355 -6.93 -21.89 -7.06
N PHE A 356 -6.59 -21.87 -5.78
CA PHE A 356 -5.38 -22.48 -5.21
C PHE A 356 -4.03 -21.97 -5.75
N ALA A 357 -4.00 -20.91 -6.55
CA ALA A 357 -2.75 -20.29 -7.00
C ALA A 357 -2.00 -19.69 -5.79
N HIS A 358 -0.73 -20.07 -5.61
CA HIS A 358 0.08 -19.63 -4.47
C HIS A 358 1.06 -18.50 -4.80
N ASP A 359 1.21 -18.15 -6.08
CA ASP A 359 2.21 -17.18 -6.55
C ASP A 359 1.79 -16.52 -7.87
N PHE A 360 0.69 -15.77 -7.83
CA PHE A 360 0.21 -15.03 -9.01
C PHE A 360 0.90 -13.66 -9.04
N GLU A 361 1.67 -13.38 -10.10
CA GLU A 361 2.47 -12.17 -10.25
C GLU A 361 1.75 -11.10 -11.07
N LEU A 362 1.76 -9.86 -10.59
CA LEU A 362 1.45 -8.65 -11.36
C LEU A 362 2.61 -7.68 -11.29
N THR A 363 2.97 -7.11 -12.44
CA THR A 363 3.94 -6.02 -12.52
C THR A 363 3.32 -4.85 -13.25
N GLY A 364 3.35 -3.66 -12.63
CA GLY A 364 2.94 -2.40 -13.21
C GLY A 364 4.14 -1.54 -13.59
N VAL A 365 4.03 -0.80 -14.69
CA VAL A 365 5.08 0.09 -15.19
C VAL A 365 4.53 1.48 -15.44
N THR A 366 5.12 2.49 -14.78
CA THR A 366 4.79 3.91 -14.92
C THR A 366 6.03 4.68 -15.36
N GLY A 367 6.03 5.22 -16.56
CA GLY A 367 7.09 6.14 -17.02
C GLY A 367 6.82 7.58 -16.61
N TYR A 368 7.89 8.31 -16.33
CA TYR A 368 7.86 9.75 -16.03
C TYR A 368 8.59 10.51 -17.13
N PRO A 369 7.87 10.99 -18.16
CA PRO A 369 8.46 11.82 -19.20
C PRO A 369 9.02 13.15 -18.68
N GLU A 370 8.43 13.66 -17.57
CA GLU A 370 8.84 14.89 -16.88
C GLU A 370 9.68 14.56 -15.63
N PRO A 371 10.46 15.53 -15.12
CA PRO A 371 11.11 15.39 -13.82
C PRO A 371 10.05 15.39 -12.71
N VAL A 372 10.12 14.43 -11.81
CA VAL A 372 9.17 14.28 -10.70
C VAL A 372 9.88 14.10 -9.38
N THR A 373 9.21 14.47 -8.30
CA THR A 373 9.65 14.17 -6.94
C THR A 373 8.66 13.22 -6.27
N LEU A 374 9.13 12.06 -5.81
CA LEU A 374 8.33 11.07 -5.08
C LEU A 374 8.41 11.33 -3.57
N TYR A 375 7.30 11.18 -2.86
CA TYR A 375 7.19 11.49 -1.42
C TYR A 375 6.75 10.30 -0.58
N GLN A 376 5.90 9.41 -1.12
CA GLN A 376 5.29 8.33 -0.36
C GLN A 376 4.93 7.16 -1.28
N PHE A 377 5.03 5.96 -0.73
CA PHE A 377 4.52 4.72 -1.34
C PHE A 377 3.46 4.10 -0.41
N GLN A 378 2.44 3.48 -0.99
CA GLN A 378 1.44 2.75 -0.21
C GLN A 378 0.96 1.53 -1.01
N PRO A 379 1.51 0.35 -0.71
CA PRO A 379 1.01 -0.91 -1.27
C PRO A 379 -0.44 -1.15 -0.85
N HIS A 380 -1.30 -1.51 -1.80
CA HIS A 380 -2.67 -1.88 -1.50
C HIS A 380 -3.11 -3.08 -2.34
N ALA A 381 -3.55 -4.11 -1.65
CA ALA A 381 -4.23 -5.31 -2.13
C ALA A 381 -5.20 -5.77 -1.04
N HIS A 382 -6.08 -6.72 -1.36
CA HIS A 382 -6.97 -7.34 -0.38
C HIS A 382 -6.34 -8.59 0.27
N HIS A 383 -7.15 -9.59 0.58
CA HIS A 383 -6.77 -10.76 1.39
C HIS A 383 -5.65 -11.63 0.78
N ARG A 384 -5.45 -11.60 -0.54
CA ARG A 384 -4.47 -12.46 -1.23
C ARG A 384 -3.13 -11.77 -1.49
N GLY A 385 -3.03 -10.45 -1.24
CA GLY A 385 -1.75 -9.75 -1.35
C GLY A 385 -0.68 -10.43 -0.48
N LYS A 386 0.49 -10.72 -1.07
CA LYS A 386 1.59 -11.48 -0.47
C LYS A 386 2.82 -10.61 -0.24
N ASP A 387 3.24 -9.90 -1.25
CA ASP A 387 4.40 -9.00 -1.21
C ASP A 387 4.32 -7.90 -2.25
N PHE A 388 5.17 -6.86 -2.08
CA PHE A 388 5.34 -5.75 -3.03
C PHE A 388 6.82 -5.35 -3.12
N LEU A 389 7.26 -5.05 -4.35
CA LEU A 389 8.57 -4.45 -4.62
C LEU A 389 8.40 -3.26 -5.56
N TYR A 390 8.85 -2.08 -5.14
CA TYR A 390 8.93 -0.87 -5.94
C TYR A 390 10.38 -0.62 -6.35
N THR A 391 10.61 -0.47 -7.64
CA THR A 391 11.94 -0.22 -8.21
C THR A 391 11.88 0.97 -9.17
N VAL A 392 12.80 1.91 -9.01
CA VAL A 392 13.01 3.00 -9.97
C VAL A 392 14.06 2.57 -10.99
N VAL A 393 13.79 2.83 -12.26
CA VAL A 393 14.75 2.69 -13.37
C VAL A 393 15.05 4.08 -13.90
N TYR A 394 16.31 4.49 -13.77
CA TYR A 394 16.78 5.82 -14.18
C TYR A 394 17.10 5.90 -15.70
N PRO A 395 17.23 7.12 -16.26
CA PRO A 395 17.52 7.31 -17.69
C PRO A 395 18.88 6.78 -18.15
N ASP A 396 19.77 6.48 -17.23
CA ASP A 396 21.08 5.84 -17.50
C ASP A 396 21.01 4.30 -17.46
N GLY A 397 19.83 3.74 -17.10
CA GLY A 397 19.58 2.31 -16.95
C GLY A 397 19.89 1.76 -15.55
N HIS A 398 20.33 2.60 -14.61
CA HIS A 398 20.47 2.19 -13.21
C HIS A 398 19.11 1.84 -12.61
N GLU A 399 19.05 0.74 -11.84
CA GLU A 399 17.85 0.29 -11.14
C GLU A 399 18.06 0.41 -9.63
N GLN A 400 17.09 0.99 -8.93
CA GLN A 400 17.12 1.19 -7.49
C GLN A 400 15.83 0.69 -6.84
N PRO A 401 15.87 -0.36 -6.00
CA PRO A 401 14.76 -0.68 -5.10
C PRO A 401 14.51 0.51 -4.16
N VAL A 402 13.26 0.92 -4.04
CA VAL A 402 12.86 2.08 -3.20
C VAL A 402 11.93 1.67 -2.07
N LEU A 403 11.16 0.59 -2.23
CA LEU A 403 10.38 -0.05 -1.18
C LEU A 403 10.24 -1.54 -1.47
N SER A 404 10.55 -2.38 -0.48
CA SER A 404 10.24 -3.81 -0.48
C SER A 404 9.40 -4.15 0.74
N VAL A 405 8.26 -4.80 0.51
CA VAL A 405 7.33 -5.30 1.54
C VAL A 405 7.18 -6.80 1.32
N PRO A 406 8.11 -7.64 1.84
CA PRO A 406 8.17 -9.08 1.55
C PRO A 406 7.08 -9.89 2.27
N LYS A 407 6.37 -9.29 3.22
CA LYS A 407 5.26 -9.90 3.96
C LYS A 407 4.14 -8.87 4.08
N TYR A 408 3.42 -8.67 2.97
CA TYR A 408 2.25 -7.81 3.00
C TYR A 408 1.13 -8.45 3.84
N ASP A 409 0.45 -7.62 4.62
CA ASP A 409 -0.71 -8.02 5.41
C ASP A 409 -1.81 -6.98 5.18
N HIS A 410 -2.93 -7.40 4.57
CA HIS A 410 -4.06 -6.53 4.23
C HIS A 410 -4.65 -5.78 5.44
N ARG A 411 -4.40 -6.26 6.66
CA ARG A 411 -4.81 -5.60 7.91
C ARG A 411 -3.97 -4.36 8.23
N TRP A 412 -2.78 -4.23 7.60
CA TRP A 412 -1.80 -3.18 7.84
C TRP A 412 -1.37 -2.54 6.51
N GLN A 413 -2.25 -1.72 5.97
CA GLN A 413 -2.02 -1.04 4.69
C GLN A 413 -1.23 0.25 4.91
N MET A 414 0.03 0.09 5.30
CA MET A 414 0.90 1.19 5.71
C MET A 414 1.26 2.10 4.55
N ALA A 415 1.23 3.40 4.82
CA ALA A 415 1.88 4.40 3.98
C ALA A 415 3.34 4.56 4.41
N TYR A 416 4.26 4.57 3.46
CA TYR A 416 5.69 4.68 3.66
C TYR A 416 6.16 6.06 3.18
N GLU A 417 6.32 6.99 4.12
CA GLU A 417 6.67 8.38 3.84
C GLU A 417 8.19 8.55 3.79
N LEU A 418 8.72 8.95 2.65
CA LEU A 418 10.16 9.11 2.49
C LEU A 418 10.72 10.14 3.48
N GLU A 419 11.82 9.81 4.16
CA GLU A 419 12.56 10.74 5.03
C GLU A 419 13.09 11.92 4.22
N THR A 420 13.61 11.64 3.02
CA THR A 420 14.01 12.63 2.02
C THR A 420 13.25 12.33 0.74
N PRO A 421 12.47 13.28 0.19
CA PRO A 421 11.80 13.11 -1.09
C PRO A 421 12.78 12.71 -2.19
N LEU A 422 12.39 11.77 -3.06
CA LEU A 422 13.24 11.22 -4.11
C LEU A 422 13.00 11.95 -5.43
N LYS A 423 13.99 12.74 -5.87
CA LYS A 423 13.94 13.42 -7.17
C LYS A 423 14.30 12.46 -8.29
N LEU A 424 13.45 12.36 -9.28
CA LEU A 424 13.66 11.57 -10.48
C LEU A 424 13.80 12.50 -11.69
N PRO A 425 14.89 12.37 -12.45
CA PRO A 425 15.02 13.12 -13.71
C PRO A 425 13.99 12.63 -14.74
N ALA A 426 13.65 13.51 -15.69
CA ALA A 426 12.84 13.13 -16.85
C ALA A 426 13.40 11.87 -17.52
N GLY A 427 12.52 10.98 -17.94
CA GLY A 427 12.91 9.70 -18.53
C GLY A 427 13.09 8.55 -17.54
N SER A 428 12.88 8.77 -16.23
CA SER A 428 12.79 7.72 -15.23
C SER A 428 11.49 6.92 -15.36
N LYS A 429 11.43 5.73 -14.77
CA LYS A 429 10.19 4.97 -14.59
C LYS A 429 10.14 4.26 -13.24
N LEU A 430 8.93 4.02 -12.77
CA LEU A 430 8.63 3.19 -11.61
C LEU A 430 8.12 1.83 -12.09
N VAL A 431 8.66 0.76 -11.53
CA VAL A 431 8.23 -0.62 -11.73
C VAL A 431 7.77 -1.15 -10.39
N VAL A 432 6.54 -1.67 -10.31
CA VAL A 432 6.01 -2.26 -9.09
C VAL A 432 5.58 -3.68 -9.37
N THR A 433 6.21 -4.63 -8.68
CA THR A 433 5.83 -6.05 -8.72
C THR A 433 5.13 -6.44 -7.43
N ALA A 434 4.02 -7.15 -7.55
CA ALA A 434 3.28 -7.72 -6.45
C ALA A 434 2.96 -9.19 -6.71
N HIS A 435 2.98 -10.01 -5.66
CA HIS A 435 2.52 -11.39 -5.71
C HIS A 435 1.27 -11.58 -4.88
N TYR A 436 0.46 -12.56 -5.28
CA TYR A 436 -0.79 -12.92 -4.64
C TYR A 436 -0.83 -14.40 -4.32
N ASP A 437 -1.32 -14.75 -3.12
CA ASP A 437 -1.50 -16.11 -2.65
C ASP A 437 -2.99 -16.42 -2.42
N ASN A 438 -3.60 -17.12 -3.38
CA ASN A 438 -4.97 -17.63 -3.30
C ASN A 438 -5.03 -19.09 -2.83
N SER A 439 -3.96 -19.61 -2.22
CA SER A 439 -3.89 -21.00 -1.74
C SER A 439 -4.44 -21.17 -0.32
N THR A 440 -4.53 -22.41 0.12
CA THR A 440 -4.88 -22.79 1.49
C THR A 440 -3.77 -22.44 2.51
N MET A 441 -2.56 -22.09 2.07
CA MET A 441 -1.47 -21.67 2.94
C MET A 441 -1.63 -20.22 3.42
N ASN A 442 -2.42 -19.41 2.71
CA ASN A 442 -2.78 -18.08 3.15
C ASN A 442 -3.92 -18.14 4.18
N MET A 443 -3.58 -17.97 5.46
CA MET A 443 -4.53 -18.03 6.58
C MET A 443 -5.63 -16.95 6.51
N HIS A 444 -5.45 -15.90 5.72
CA HIS A 444 -6.40 -14.80 5.56
C HIS A 444 -7.31 -14.97 4.35
N ASN A 445 -7.08 -16.00 3.53
CA ASN A 445 -7.89 -16.27 2.36
C ASN A 445 -9.22 -16.93 2.74
N PRO A 446 -10.37 -16.28 2.53
CA PRO A 446 -11.67 -16.83 2.96
C PRO A 446 -12.22 -17.92 2.03
N ALA A 447 -11.69 -18.05 0.79
CA ALA A 447 -12.24 -18.95 -0.22
C ALA A 447 -11.17 -19.37 -1.26
N PRO A 448 -10.18 -20.19 -0.88
CA PRO A 448 -9.08 -20.59 -1.78
C PRO A 448 -9.55 -21.42 -2.98
N GLU A 449 -10.71 -22.06 -2.88
CA GLU A 449 -11.34 -22.86 -3.94
C GLU A 449 -11.97 -22.03 -5.07
N LYS A 450 -12.01 -20.70 -4.95
CA LYS A 450 -12.61 -19.81 -5.93
C LYS A 450 -11.56 -19.00 -6.67
N ALA A 451 -11.76 -18.79 -7.97
CA ALA A 451 -11.01 -17.77 -8.69
C ALA A 451 -11.40 -16.36 -8.18
N VAL A 452 -10.43 -15.45 -8.12
CA VAL A 452 -10.60 -14.10 -7.60
C VAL A 452 -10.33 -13.08 -8.69
N TYR A 453 -11.22 -12.11 -8.83
CA TYR A 453 -11.22 -11.16 -9.94
C TYR A 453 -10.68 -9.80 -9.52
N PHE A 454 -10.13 -9.08 -10.48
CA PHE A 454 -9.83 -7.65 -10.42
C PHE A 454 -10.92 -6.94 -11.24
N ARG A 455 -11.72 -6.09 -10.59
CA ARG A 455 -12.89 -5.47 -11.24
C ARG A 455 -12.90 -3.97 -11.07
N ASP A 456 -13.64 -3.31 -11.95
CA ASP A 456 -14.10 -1.95 -11.71
C ASP A 456 -15.07 -1.96 -10.51
N GLN A 457 -14.93 -1.04 -9.56
CA GLN A 457 -15.64 -1.06 -8.28
C GLN A 457 -15.44 -2.35 -7.48
N ASN A 458 -14.19 -2.69 -7.21
CA ASN A 458 -13.85 -3.84 -6.37
C ASN A 458 -14.67 -3.91 -5.10
N GLN A 459 -14.87 -5.12 -4.67
CA GLN A 459 -15.45 -5.42 -3.36
C GLN A 459 -14.40 -6.12 -2.49
N SER A 460 -14.64 -6.24 -1.20
CA SER A 460 -13.72 -6.90 -0.28
C SER A 460 -13.41 -8.36 -0.64
N TRP A 461 -14.27 -9.03 -1.40
CA TRP A 461 -14.06 -10.39 -1.90
C TRP A 461 -13.31 -10.48 -3.23
N ASP A 462 -13.19 -9.38 -3.98
CA ASP A 462 -12.35 -9.24 -5.17
C ASP A 462 -10.91 -8.93 -4.76
N GLU A 463 -10.00 -8.69 -5.70
CA GLU A 463 -8.64 -8.23 -5.45
C GLU A 463 -8.36 -6.90 -6.13
N MET A 464 -7.36 -6.18 -5.60
CA MET A 464 -6.85 -4.95 -6.15
C MET A 464 -5.35 -5.05 -6.45
N PHE A 465 -4.93 -4.34 -7.48
CA PHE A 465 -3.53 -4.01 -7.74
C PHE A 465 -3.38 -2.49 -7.78
N THR A 466 -3.24 -1.90 -6.61
CA THR A 466 -3.17 -0.44 -6.43
C THR A 466 -1.96 -0.03 -5.59
N PRO A 467 -0.74 -0.17 -6.13
CA PRO A 467 0.47 0.31 -5.48
C PRO A 467 0.51 1.84 -5.56
N PHE A 468 -0.15 2.53 -4.64
CA PHE A 468 -0.20 3.99 -4.64
C PHE A 468 1.18 4.62 -4.52
N VAL A 469 1.35 5.73 -5.24
CA VAL A 469 2.50 6.63 -5.14
C VAL A 469 2.02 8.07 -4.98
N GLN A 470 2.70 8.82 -4.11
CA GLN A 470 2.49 10.26 -3.97
C GLN A 470 3.69 10.99 -4.57
N TYR A 471 3.42 11.91 -5.48
CA TYR A 471 4.46 12.63 -6.21
C TYR A 471 4.01 14.05 -6.62
N SER A 472 4.98 14.87 -7.03
CA SER A 472 4.76 16.13 -7.76
C SER A 472 5.52 16.11 -9.09
N ILE A 473 5.06 16.90 -10.05
CA ILE A 473 5.80 17.21 -11.28
C ILE A 473 6.57 18.50 -11.02
N ASP A 474 7.90 18.46 -11.12
CA ASP A 474 8.75 19.53 -10.63
C ASP A 474 8.61 20.85 -11.43
N ASP A 475 8.34 20.75 -12.74
CA ASP A 475 8.20 21.91 -13.63
C ASP A 475 6.75 22.34 -13.89
N GLN A 476 5.77 21.74 -13.18
CA GLN A 476 4.37 22.06 -13.36
C GLN A 476 4.01 23.37 -12.66
N VAL A 477 3.28 24.26 -13.36
CA VAL A 477 2.67 25.44 -12.76
C VAL A 477 1.34 25.04 -12.10
N PRO A 478 1.21 25.09 -10.78
CA PRO A 478 0.04 24.57 -10.05
C PRO A 478 -1.30 25.24 -10.37
N SER A 479 -1.30 26.43 -10.98
CA SER A 479 -2.51 27.18 -11.35
C SER A 479 -3.31 26.62 -12.52
N LYS A 480 -2.76 25.60 -13.22
CA LYS A 480 -3.42 24.94 -14.35
C LYS A 480 -3.49 23.44 -14.07
N PRO A 481 -4.66 22.92 -13.71
CA PRO A 481 -4.81 21.47 -13.59
C PRO A 481 -4.44 20.82 -14.93
N PHE A 482 -3.47 19.90 -14.91
CA PHE A 482 -3.08 18.98 -15.99
C PHE A 482 -2.66 19.59 -17.32
N SER A 483 -2.30 20.86 -17.40
CA SER A 483 -1.57 21.30 -18.58
C SER A 483 -0.11 20.88 -18.41
N SER A 484 0.30 19.76 -19.00
CA SER A 484 1.69 19.34 -19.15
C SER A 484 2.40 20.30 -20.13
N THR A 485 2.61 21.53 -19.70
CA THR A 485 3.57 22.44 -20.32
C THR A 485 4.88 22.40 -19.57
N ALA A 486 5.27 21.20 -19.12
CA ALA A 486 6.64 20.97 -18.69
C ALA A 486 7.53 21.17 -19.91
N THR A 487 8.33 22.23 -19.89
CA THR A 487 9.31 22.55 -20.93
C THR A 487 10.40 21.48 -21.08
N ALA A 488 10.41 20.49 -20.17
CA ALA A 488 11.39 19.40 -20.11
C ALA A 488 10.79 18.00 -20.34
N ALA A 489 9.54 17.87 -20.80
CA ALA A 489 8.94 16.56 -21.05
C ALA A 489 9.63 15.84 -22.22
N LEU A 490 10.09 14.62 -21.99
CA LEU A 490 10.57 13.71 -23.02
C LEU A 490 9.38 13.08 -23.75
N GLN A 491 9.60 12.66 -25.00
CA GLN A 491 8.59 12.02 -25.81
C GLN A 491 8.49 10.52 -25.50
N ILE A 492 7.29 9.97 -25.56
CA ILE A 492 7.08 8.54 -25.64
C ILE A 492 7.13 8.15 -27.13
N GLY A 493 7.95 7.16 -27.47
CA GLY A 493 8.06 6.66 -28.82
C GLY A 493 7.61 5.22 -28.92
N GLU A 494 6.96 4.90 -30.04
CA GLU A 494 6.67 3.56 -30.50
C GLU A 494 7.65 3.17 -31.59
N VAL A 495 8.33 2.05 -31.44
CA VAL A 495 9.34 1.55 -32.37
C VAL A 495 9.14 0.07 -32.65
N VAL A 496 9.13 -0.30 -33.92
CA VAL A 496 9.09 -1.71 -34.33
C VAL A 496 10.49 -2.15 -34.77
N GLY A 497 10.96 -3.28 -34.26
CA GLY A 497 12.30 -3.79 -34.55
C GLY A 497 12.50 -5.22 -34.05
N CYS A 498 13.75 -5.65 -33.93
CA CYS A 498 14.17 -6.97 -33.49
C CYS A 498 14.95 -6.90 -32.19
N VAL A 499 14.58 -7.71 -31.20
CA VAL A 499 15.30 -7.77 -29.91
C VAL A 499 16.56 -8.62 -30.05
N GLU A 500 17.69 -8.06 -29.64
CA GLU A 500 18.98 -8.73 -29.60
C GLU A 500 19.69 -8.48 -28.27
N ALA A 501 20.37 -9.50 -27.74
CA ALA A 501 21.26 -9.36 -26.60
C ALA A 501 22.59 -8.73 -27.06
N SER A 502 23.13 -7.80 -26.26
CA SER A 502 24.44 -7.19 -26.45
C SER A 502 25.32 -7.46 -25.23
N THR A 503 26.57 -7.79 -25.46
CA THR A 503 27.56 -8.03 -24.39
C THR A 503 27.97 -6.75 -23.67
N SER A 504 27.82 -5.59 -24.31
CA SER A 504 28.28 -4.29 -23.77
C SER A 504 27.14 -3.37 -23.31
N SER A 505 25.92 -3.54 -23.85
CA SER A 505 24.81 -2.60 -23.63
C SER A 505 23.50 -3.27 -23.21
N GLY A 506 23.55 -4.55 -22.81
CA GLY A 506 22.37 -5.29 -22.37
C GLY A 506 21.45 -5.66 -23.55
N TRP A 507 20.32 -4.96 -23.73
CA TRP A 507 19.34 -5.26 -24.78
C TRP A 507 19.32 -4.16 -25.84
N LEU A 508 19.23 -4.59 -27.10
CA LEU A 508 19.15 -3.73 -28.27
C LEU A 508 17.87 -4.03 -29.06
N LEU A 509 17.29 -3.00 -29.64
CA LEU A 509 16.31 -3.09 -30.72
C LEU A 509 17.06 -2.77 -32.02
N THR A 510 17.17 -3.75 -32.91
CA THR A 510 17.89 -3.65 -34.20
C THR A 510 16.91 -3.73 -35.35
N LYS A 511 17.36 -3.46 -36.59
CA LYS A 511 16.50 -3.38 -37.78
C LYS A 511 15.23 -2.51 -37.50
N ALA A 512 15.41 -1.51 -36.65
CA ALA A 512 14.32 -0.74 -36.12
C ALA A 512 13.94 0.42 -37.07
N ARG A 513 12.66 0.76 -37.13
CA ARG A 513 12.17 1.98 -37.77
C ARG A 513 12.43 3.20 -36.90
N GLU A 514 12.29 4.37 -37.46
CA GLU A 514 12.25 5.61 -36.68
C GLU A 514 11.06 5.63 -35.72
N PRO A 515 11.19 6.22 -34.54
CA PRO A 515 10.12 6.28 -33.55
C PRO A 515 8.92 7.08 -34.08
N VAL A 516 7.73 6.52 -33.89
CA VAL A 516 6.48 7.27 -33.99
C VAL A 516 6.12 7.77 -32.60
N ILE A 517 5.78 9.05 -32.47
CA ILE A 517 5.41 9.61 -31.17
C ILE A 517 4.05 9.07 -30.74
N SER A 518 3.95 8.65 -29.51
CA SER A 518 2.75 8.09 -28.88
C SER A 518 2.34 8.91 -27.66
N ASP A 519 1.04 9.00 -27.43
CA ASP A 519 0.45 9.63 -26.24
C ASP A 519 0.25 8.64 -25.08
N THR A 520 0.48 7.33 -25.33
CA THR A 520 0.29 6.26 -24.36
C THR A 520 1.57 5.45 -24.13
N GLN A 521 1.73 4.92 -22.93
CA GLN A 521 2.89 4.13 -22.54
C GLN A 521 2.72 2.63 -22.76
N ALA A 522 1.46 2.16 -22.85
CA ALA A 522 1.10 0.76 -23.10
C ALA A 522 0.69 0.55 -24.55
N THR A 523 0.71 -0.70 -25.00
CA THR A 523 0.32 -1.09 -26.36
C THR A 523 -1.12 -1.58 -26.39
N SER A 524 -1.89 -1.13 -27.39
CA SER A 524 -3.22 -1.64 -27.73
C SER A 524 -3.16 -2.73 -28.80
N SER A 525 -4.23 -3.50 -28.95
CA SER A 525 -4.35 -4.50 -30.03
C SER A 525 -4.35 -3.87 -31.42
N ALA A 526 -4.91 -2.66 -31.54
CA ALA A 526 -4.90 -1.91 -32.78
C ALA A 526 -3.47 -1.50 -33.20
N GLU A 527 -2.65 -1.02 -32.25
CA GLU A 527 -1.25 -0.67 -32.49
C GLU A 527 -0.41 -1.92 -32.78
N LEU A 528 -0.66 -3.02 -32.06
CA LEU A 528 0.02 -4.29 -32.32
C LEU A 528 -0.22 -4.76 -33.74
N LYS A 529 -1.47 -4.72 -34.21
CA LYS A 529 -1.83 -5.06 -35.59
C LYS A 529 -1.17 -4.13 -36.63
N ALA A 530 -1.14 -2.82 -36.38
CA ALA A 530 -0.45 -1.87 -37.25
C ALA A 530 1.06 -2.12 -37.31
N ALA A 531 1.66 -2.58 -36.20
CA ALA A 531 3.06 -2.95 -36.15
C ALA A 531 3.39 -4.20 -37.01
N GLU A 532 2.45 -5.13 -37.21
CA GLU A 532 2.62 -6.30 -38.09
C GLU A 532 2.90 -5.88 -39.55
N GLU A 533 2.22 -4.85 -40.02
CA GLU A 533 2.31 -4.32 -41.40
C GLU A 533 3.47 -3.33 -41.58
N SER A 534 4.15 -2.92 -40.50
CA SER A 534 5.20 -1.92 -40.54
C SER A 534 6.45 -2.42 -41.25
N PRO A 535 7.14 -1.61 -42.09
CA PRO A 535 8.41 -2.04 -42.71
C PRO A 535 9.52 -2.15 -41.68
N SER A 536 10.54 -2.98 -41.95
CA SER A 536 11.80 -2.97 -41.20
C SER A 536 12.60 -1.71 -41.51
N GLY A 537 13.36 -1.22 -40.55
CA GLY A 537 14.27 -0.08 -40.66
C GLY A 537 15.74 -0.49 -40.55
N THR A 538 16.58 0.51 -40.34
CA THR A 538 18.05 0.32 -40.18
C THR A 538 18.55 0.86 -38.83
N ALA A 539 17.68 1.50 -38.07
CA ALA A 539 18.03 2.12 -36.79
C ALA A 539 18.33 1.07 -35.71
N ARG A 540 19.04 1.53 -34.67
CA ARG A 540 19.36 0.75 -33.48
C ARG A 540 19.10 1.57 -32.23
N TYR A 541 18.48 0.97 -31.24
CA TYR A 541 18.18 1.61 -29.97
C TYR A 541 18.61 0.70 -28.81
N GLN A 542 19.22 1.29 -27.77
CA GLN A 542 19.44 0.59 -26.51
C GLN A 542 18.14 0.58 -25.71
N LEU A 543 17.76 -0.61 -25.19
CA LEU A 543 16.57 -0.80 -24.37
C LEU A 543 16.98 -0.77 -22.89
N LEU A 544 16.50 0.24 -22.15
CA LEU A 544 16.74 0.38 -20.71
C LEU A 544 15.58 -0.22 -19.92
N GLY A 545 15.86 -0.82 -18.75
CA GLY A 545 14.86 -1.40 -17.87
C GLY A 545 13.93 -2.40 -18.54
N ALA A 546 14.42 -3.12 -19.55
CA ALA A 546 13.62 -4.09 -20.30
C ALA A 546 13.43 -5.43 -19.55
N SER A 547 14.12 -5.65 -18.44
CA SER A 547 14.16 -6.93 -17.70
C SER A 547 12.78 -7.47 -17.32
N VAL A 548 11.87 -6.60 -16.91
CA VAL A 548 10.48 -6.96 -16.51
C VAL A 548 9.65 -7.52 -17.66
N PHE A 549 9.99 -7.19 -18.91
CA PHE A 549 9.35 -7.70 -20.12
C PHE A 549 9.97 -8.99 -20.61
N LYS A 550 10.92 -9.58 -19.87
CA LYS A 550 11.60 -10.85 -20.19
C LYS A 550 12.15 -10.88 -21.63
N PRO A 551 12.99 -9.92 -22.04
CA PRO A 551 13.41 -9.74 -23.44
C PRO A 551 14.15 -10.95 -24.01
N LEU A 552 14.65 -11.85 -23.15
CA LEU A 552 15.22 -13.15 -23.57
C LEU A 552 14.19 -14.00 -24.31
N ASN A 553 12.92 -13.95 -23.92
CA ASN A 553 11.82 -14.68 -24.56
C ASN A 553 11.49 -14.13 -25.95
N HIS A 554 11.85 -12.87 -26.22
CA HIS A 554 11.62 -12.17 -27.48
C HIS A 554 12.87 -12.08 -28.36
N GLN A 555 13.94 -12.82 -28.01
CA GLN A 555 15.18 -12.78 -28.77
C GLN A 555 14.95 -13.30 -30.20
N LYS A 556 15.36 -12.49 -31.20
CA LYS A 556 15.13 -12.72 -32.63
C LYS A 556 13.64 -12.62 -33.07
N GLU A 557 12.75 -12.27 -32.19
CA GLU A 557 11.39 -11.90 -32.57
C GLU A 557 11.32 -10.47 -33.08
N ARG A 558 10.33 -10.22 -33.90
CA ARG A 558 9.93 -8.85 -34.23
C ARG A 558 8.96 -8.36 -33.17
N VAL A 559 9.25 -7.22 -32.61
CA VAL A 559 8.48 -6.64 -31.50
C VAL A 559 8.10 -5.21 -31.80
N VAL A 560 7.02 -4.73 -31.15
CA VAL A 560 6.76 -3.32 -30.93
C VAL A 560 7.19 -2.98 -29.52
N VAL A 561 7.94 -1.88 -29.38
CA VAL A 561 8.43 -1.35 -28.12
C VAL A 561 7.91 0.07 -27.96
N LYS A 562 7.29 0.36 -26.82
CA LYS A 562 7.04 1.73 -26.39
C LYS A 562 7.95 2.09 -25.23
N GLY A 563 8.26 3.35 -25.11
CA GLY A 563 9.05 3.86 -24.00
C GLY A 563 9.46 5.30 -24.15
N ILE A 564 10.06 5.85 -23.11
CA ILE A 564 10.52 7.22 -23.07
C ILE A 564 11.81 7.32 -23.89
N LEU A 565 11.82 8.22 -24.89
CA LEU A 565 12.96 8.44 -25.78
C LEU A 565 13.99 9.34 -25.10
N ILE A 566 15.14 8.79 -24.80
CA ILE A 566 16.29 9.50 -24.22
C ILE A 566 17.31 9.72 -25.33
N ARG A 567 17.40 10.97 -25.82
CA ARG A 567 18.30 11.35 -26.90
C ARG A 567 19.50 12.09 -26.37
N ASP A 568 20.67 11.61 -26.65
CA ASP A 568 21.90 12.34 -26.47
C ASP A 568 22.64 12.54 -27.82
N ALA A 569 23.79 13.21 -27.82
CA ALA A 569 24.51 13.54 -29.04
C ALA A 569 25.03 12.31 -29.81
N ARG A 570 25.05 11.13 -29.21
CA ARG A 570 25.67 9.92 -29.79
C ARG A 570 24.67 8.85 -30.14
N GLU A 571 23.60 8.74 -29.32
CA GLU A 571 22.62 7.64 -29.43
C GLU A 571 21.23 8.05 -28.93
N THR A 572 20.23 7.29 -29.34
CA THR A 572 18.89 7.33 -28.75
C THR A 572 18.68 6.02 -27.98
N ARG A 573 18.27 6.15 -26.74
CA ARG A 573 17.91 5.04 -25.84
C ARG A 573 16.42 5.07 -25.55
N ILE A 574 15.85 3.93 -25.26
CA ILE A 574 14.42 3.78 -24.93
C ILE A 574 14.30 3.22 -23.52
N ASN A 575 13.80 4.00 -22.56
CA ASN A 575 13.41 3.43 -21.27
C ASN A 575 12.03 2.77 -21.45
N VAL A 576 12.06 1.43 -21.57
CA VAL A 576 10.94 0.62 -22.09
C VAL A 576 9.75 0.65 -21.13
N THR A 577 8.59 1.02 -21.63
CA THR A 577 7.31 0.97 -20.88
C THR A 577 6.37 -0.13 -21.38
N SER A 578 6.55 -0.64 -22.62
CA SER A 578 5.81 -1.74 -23.21
C SER A 578 6.68 -2.51 -24.21
N LEU A 579 6.56 -3.84 -24.27
CA LEU A 579 7.25 -4.69 -25.22
C LEU A 579 6.36 -5.88 -25.60
N GLN A 580 5.85 -5.88 -26.84
CA GLN A 580 4.93 -6.90 -27.35
C GLN A 580 5.49 -7.57 -28.60
N SER A 581 5.31 -8.90 -28.69
CA SER A 581 5.68 -9.68 -29.88
C SER A 581 4.73 -9.37 -31.04
N VAL A 582 5.29 -9.07 -32.20
CA VAL A 582 4.58 -8.84 -33.48
C VAL A 582 4.68 -10.09 -34.37
N ALA A 583 5.87 -10.68 -34.45
CA ALA A 583 6.09 -11.91 -35.20
C ALA A 583 7.20 -12.77 -34.59
N ALA A 584 7.06 -14.09 -34.69
CA ALA A 584 7.98 -15.07 -34.12
C ALA A 584 9.40 -15.02 -34.72
N LYS A 585 9.59 -14.37 -35.85
CA LYS A 585 10.89 -14.18 -36.50
C LYS A 585 11.05 -12.75 -36.96
N CYS A 586 12.21 -12.22 -36.73
CA CYS A 586 12.62 -10.97 -37.34
C CYS A 586 12.89 -11.25 -38.84
N GLY A 587 12.09 -10.67 -39.73
CA GLY A 587 12.28 -10.79 -41.17
C GLY A 587 13.65 -10.29 -41.62
N ASN A 588 14.14 -10.82 -42.71
CA ASN A 588 15.39 -10.39 -43.36
C ASN A 588 15.28 -8.95 -43.87
#